data_7c80d3f88122574d88ef07421e41e2d3
#
_entry.id   7c80d3f88122574d88ef07421e41e2d3
#
_cell.length_a   1.000
_cell.length_b   1.000
_cell.length_c   1.000
_cell.angle_alpha   90.00
_cell.angle_beta   90.00
_cell.angle_gamma   90.00
#
_symmetry.space_group_name_H-M   'P 1'
#
loop_
_entity.id
_entity.type
_entity.pdbx_description
1 polymer ?
#
loop_
_entity_poly.entity_id
_entity_poly.type
_entity_poly.pdbx_seq_one_letter_code
_entity_poly.pdbx_strand_id
1 'polypeptide(L)'
;SLTAFSKKIMIYKMNFSLEISPTTDLDSVPPVNDIYITMLPGGDYKETAHQAVELVNRGFNPVPHFPARSMHNEKELKDYISRCKDGGVKQVLIIGGGREPVGKFDSSFQLLETGYFDKMTIGIAGHPEGSPDISDSDLEKAMKNKKPYADYIVTQWLLDPEPIIDFISKQSVPVHVGITGPLKISSLIKFANIVGAKNSLNFLKSNFSKALDLLKPK
;
A
#
# COMPACT_ATOMS: atom_id res chain seq x y z
N SER A 1 -51.97 -1.95 -11.11
CA SER A 1 -51.14 -2.97 -10.42
C SER A 1 -49.69 -2.51 -10.51
N LEU A 2 -49.23 -1.85 -9.45
CA LEU A 2 -47.84 -1.46 -9.25
C LEU A 2 -47.07 -2.70 -8.79
N THR A 3 -46.56 -3.46 -9.73
CA THR A 3 -45.61 -4.51 -9.40
C THR A 3 -44.24 -3.96 -9.23
N ALA A 4 -43.81 -4.04 -8.01
CA ALA A 4 -42.54 -3.78 -7.40
C ALA A 4 -41.32 -4.04 -8.31
N PHE A 5 -40.68 -2.99 -8.75
CA PHE A 5 -39.26 -3.01 -9.10
C PHE A 5 -38.45 -2.98 -7.80
N SER A 6 -38.38 -4.12 -7.13
CA SER A 6 -37.38 -4.33 -6.09
C SER A 6 -36.02 -4.39 -6.76
N LYS A 7 -35.45 -3.22 -7.05
CA LYS A 7 -34.02 -3.09 -7.31
C LYS A 7 -33.31 -3.54 -6.03
N LYS A 8 -32.87 -4.79 -6.03
CA LYS A 8 -31.90 -5.29 -5.08
C LYS A 8 -30.65 -4.44 -5.30
N ILE A 9 -30.56 -3.33 -4.56
CA ILE A 9 -29.32 -2.57 -4.47
C ILE A 9 -28.34 -3.51 -3.79
N MET A 10 -27.53 -4.17 -4.61
CA MET A 10 -26.41 -4.93 -4.13
C MET A 10 -25.42 -3.88 -3.58
N ILE A 11 -25.57 -3.56 -2.30
CA ILE A 11 -24.59 -2.76 -1.58
C ILE A 11 -23.34 -3.65 -1.56
N TYR A 12 -22.45 -3.44 -2.51
CA TYR A 12 -21.11 -3.97 -2.41
C TYR A 12 -20.53 -3.36 -1.13
N LYS A 13 -20.34 -4.20 -0.13
CA LYS A 13 -19.65 -3.81 1.09
C LYS A 13 -18.21 -3.51 0.68
N MET A 14 -17.93 -2.27 0.33
CA MET A 14 -16.56 -1.83 0.05
C MET A 14 -15.78 -1.94 1.37
N ASN A 15 -14.73 -2.73 1.37
CA ASN A 15 -13.80 -2.79 2.47
C ASN A 15 -12.79 -1.65 2.27
N PHE A 16 -12.71 -0.77 3.26
CA PHE A 16 -11.72 0.28 3.30
C PHE A 16 -10.64 -0.08 4.30
N SER A 17 -9.41 0.16 3.90
CA SER A 17 -8.24 0.13 4.76
C SER A 17 -7.68 1.55 4.87
N LEU A 18 -6.95 1.84 5.92
CA LEU A 18 -6.29 3.12 6.14
C LEU A 18 -4.78 2.91 6.15
N GLU A 19 -4.03 3.84 5.57
CA GLU A 19 -2.58 3.92 5.74
C GLU A 19 -2.23 5.07 6.69
N ILE A 20 -1.40 4.77 7.69
CA ILE A 20 -0.96 5.71 8.72
C ILE A 20 0.57 5.71 8.85
N SER A 21 1.10 6.75 9.49
CA SER A 21 2.49 6.78 9.94
C SER A 21 2.65 6.12 11.31
N PRO A 22 3.87 5.70 11.71
CA PRO A 22 4.13 5.16 13.05
C PRO A 22 3.83 6.13 14.20
N THR A 23 3.72 7.42 13.89
CA THR A 23 3.46 8.48 14.88
C THR A 23 2.02 8.99 14.86
N THR A 24 1.14 8.36 14.10
CA THR A 24 -0.27 8.74 14.04
C THR A 24 -0.94 8.52 15.39
N ASP A 25 -1.70 9.52 15.84
CA ASP A 25 -2.55 9.38 17.03
C ASP A 25 -3.65 8.34 16.75
N LEU A 26 -3.60 7.23 17.47
CA LEU A 26 -4.53 6.11 17.30
C LEU A 26 -5.96 6.43 17.73
N ASP A 27 -6.17 7.44 18.56
CA ASP A 27 -7.52 7.88 18.95
C ASP A 27 -8.24 8.58 17.78
N SER A 28 -7.50 9.04 16.79
CA SER A 28 -8.05 9.63 15.56
C SER A 28 -8.39 8.62 14.46
N VAL A 29 -8.03 7.33 14.64
CA VAL A 29 -8.22 6.30 13.61
C VAL A 29 -9.68 5.87 13.54
N PRO A 30 -10.33 5.98 12.36
CA PRO A 30 -11.72 5.54 12.19
C PRO A 30 -11.85 4.01 12.26
N PRO A 31 -13.06 3.48 12.49
CA PRO A 31 -13.30 2.04 12.55
C PRO A 31 -13.18 1.41 11.14
N VAL A 32 -11.97 1.01 10.77
CA VAL A 32 -11.64 0.26 9.54
C VAL A 32 -11.05 -1.10 9.93
N ASN A 33 -11.06 -2.08 9.00
CA ASN A 33 -10.54 -3.40 9.32
C ASN A 33 -9.01 -3.42 9.32
N ASP A 34 -8.39 -3.09 8.18
CA ASP A 34 -6.95 -3.16 8.00
C ASP A 34 -6.32 -1.79 8.09
N ILE A 35 -5.23 -1.68 8.84
CA ILE A 35 -4.47 -0.44 9.00
C ILE A 35 -3.03 -0.69 8.57
N TYR A 36 -2.67 -0.15 7.42
CA TYR A 36 -1.30 -0.16 6.92
C TYR A 36 -0.47 0.86 7.69
N ILE A 37 0.73 0.46 8.13
CA ILE A 37 1.63 1.33 8.87
C ILE A 37 2.91 1.49 8.06
N THR A 38 3.16 2.71 7.59
CA THR A 38 4.38 2.99 6.84
C THR A 38 5.61 2.89 7.73
N MET A 39 6.72 2.43 7.16
CA MET A 39 8.04 2.65 7.73
C MET A 39 8.72 3.72 6.88
N LEU A 40 8.86 4.91 7.45
CA LEU A 40 9.45 6.05 6.75
C LEU A 40 10.94 5.81 6.47
N PRO A 41 11.51 6.33 5.38
CA PRO A 41 12.94 6.26 5.10
C PRO A 41 13.77 6.81 6.27
N GLY A 42 14.64 5.98 6.84
CA GLY A 42 15.44 6.34 8.02
C GLY A 42 14.71 6.22 9.36
N GLY A 43 13.44 5.79 9.36
CA GLY A 43 12.69 5.52 10.59
C GLY A 43 13.17 4.25 11.30
N ASP A 44 12.88 4.17 12.59
CA ASP A 44 13.15 2.98 13.39
C ASP A 44 12.00 1.97 13.22
N TYR A 45 12.30 0.76 12.77
CA TYR A 45 11.31 -0.32 12.65
C TYR A 45 10.62 -0.64 13.98
N LYS A 46 11.26 -0.35 15.12
CA LYS A 46 10.68 -0.56 16.44
C LYS A 46 9.46 0.31 16.68
N GLU A 47 9.44 1.54 16.15
CA GLU A 47 8.29 2.42 16.22
C GLU A 47 7.12 1.83 15.42
N THR A 48 7.39 1.34 14.21
CA THR A 48 6.36 0.68 13.39
C THR A 48 5.84 -0.59 14.05
N ALA A 49 6.74 -1.41 14.63
CA ALA A 49 6.33 -2.61 15.37
C ALA A 49 5.47 -2.26 16.60
N HIS A 50 5.89 -1.26 17.38
CA HIS A 50 5.14 -0.81 18.56
C HIS A 50 3.73 -0.34 18.18
N GLN A 51 3.62 0.51 17.15
CA GLN A 51 2.34 0.99 16.66
C GLN A 51 1.43 -0.17 16.17
N ALA A 52 2.03 -1.18 15.51
CA ALA A 52 1.28 -2.36 15.08
C ALA A 52 0.73 -3.15 16.27
N VAL A 53 1.52 -3.36 17.31
CA VAL A 53 1.08 -4.05 18.53
C VAL A 53 -0.01 -3.27 19.27
N GLU A 54 0.12 -1.96 19.37
CA GLU A 54 -0.93 -1.10 19.96
C GLU A 54 -2.25 -1.20 19.17
N LEU A 55 -2.21 -1.28 17.85
CA LEU A 55 -3.40 -1.50 17.03
C LEU A 55 -4.02 -2.87 17.26
N VAL A 56 -3.24 -3.93 17.44
CA VAL A 56 -3.75 -5.25 17.82
C VAL A 56 -4.49 -5.18 19.16
N ASN A 57 -3.89 -4.51 20.15
CA ASN A 57 -4.49 -4.35 21.50
C ASN A 57 -5.83 -3.58 21.45
N ARG A 58 -6.00 -2.70 20.45
CA ARG A 58 -7.25 -1.97 20.21
C ARG A 58 -8.26 -2.73 19.34
N GLY A 59 -7.94 -3.95 18.90
CA GLY A 59 -8.82 -4.81 18.10
C GLY A 59 -8.80 -4.55 16.61
N PHE A 60 -7.82 -3.79 16.10
CA PHE A 60 -7.58 -3.60 14.67
C PHE A 60 -6.70 -4.71 14.09
N ASN A 61 -6.64 -4.78 12.77
CA ASN A 61 -5.76 -5.67 12.02
C ASN A 61 -4.64 -4.84 11.35
N PRO A 62 -3.48 -4.66 11.99
CA PRO A 62 -2.39 -3.88 11.43
C PRO A 62 -1.63 -4.63 10.35
N VAL A 63 -1.14 -3.86 9.38
CA VAL A 63 -0.31 -4.31 8.25
C VAL A 63 0.97 -3.47 8.22
N PRO A 64 1.97 -3.76 9.06
CA PRO A 64 3.23 -3.03 9.03
C PRO A 64 3.98 -3.24 7.73
N HIS A 65 4.59 -2.18 7.22
CA HIS A 65 5.47 -2.22 6.05
C HIS A 65 6.85 -2.77 6.41
N PHE A 66 7.37 -3.64 5.56
CA PHE A 66 8.73 -4.17 5.62
C PHE A 66 9.51 -3.72 4.38
N PRO A 67 10.10 -2.52 4.39
CA PRO A 67 10.90 -2.03 3.29
C PRO A 67 12.29 -2.64 3.31
N ALA A 68 12.63 -3.47 2.32
CA ALA A 68 13.90 -4.20 2.23
C ALA A 68 15.10 -3.27 2.36
N ARG A 69 15.10 -2.15 1.60
CA ARG A 69 16.21 -1.19 1.57
C ARG A 69 16.41 -0.42 2.88
N SER A 70 15.50 -0.54 3.84
CA SER A 70 15.62 0.06 5.17
C SER A 70 16.11 -0.92 6.24
N MET A 71 16.33 -2.20 5.90
CA MET A 71 16.85 -3.22 6.82
C MET A 71 18.38 -3.28 6.75
N HIS A 72 19.06 -3.02 7.85
CA HIS A 72 20.53 -3.05 7.89
C HIS A 72 21.09 -4.47 7.77
N ASN A 73 20.42 -5.43 8.39
CA ASN A 73 20.89 -6.80 8.44
C ASN A 73 19.77 -7.78 8.81
N GLU A 74 20.11 -9.07 8.77
CA GLU A 74 19.17 -10.14 9.06
C GLU A 74 18.73 -10.19 10.53
N LYS A 75 19.59 -9.78 11.45
CA LYS A 75 19.25 -9.72 12.88
C LYS A 75 18.15 -8.70 13.14
N GLU A 76 18.26 -7.51 12.52
CA GLU A 76 17.24 -6.47 12.59
C GLU A 76 15.93 -6.93 11.97
N LEU A 77 15.97 -7.58 10.81
CA LEU A 77 14.78 -8.15 10.17
C LEU A 77 14.09 -9.18 11.08
N LYS A 78 14.84 -10.10 11.68
CA LYS A 78 14.31 -11.10 12.61
C LYS A 78 13.70 -10.46 13.86
N ASP A 79 14.35 -9.45 14.44
CA ASP A 79 13.83 -8.73 15.61
C ASP A 79 12.51 -8.02 15.27
N TYR A 80 12.44 -7.37 14.10
CA TYR A 80 11.22 -6.71 13.66
C TYR A 80 10.07 -7.71 13.47
N ILE A 81 10.32 -8.82 12.79
CA ILE A 81 9.32 -9.89 12.58
C ILE A 81 8.87 -10.48 13.92
N SER A 82 9.82 -10.76 14.85
CA SER A 82 9.50 -11.32 16.16
C SER A 82 8.59 -10.38 16.96
N ARG A 83 8.92 -9.10 17.03
CA ARG A 83 8.08 -8.08 17.71
C ARG A 83 6.65 -8.07 17.16
N CYS A 84 6.50 -8.12 15.85
CA CYS A 84 5.20 -8.17 15.21
C CYS A 84 4.44 -9.47 15.55
N LYS A 85 5.08 -10.63 15.38
CA LYS A 85 4.46 -11.93 15.66
C LYS A 85 4.08 -12.10 17.13
N ASP A 86 4.98 -11.77 18.04
CA ASP A 86 4.77 -11.88 19.49
C ASP A 86 3.66 -10.92 19.96
N GLY A 87 3.52 -9.77 19.30
CA GLY A 87 2.44 -8.80 19.51
C GLY A 87 1.13 -9.13 18.80
N GLY A 88 1.02 -10.29 18.13
CA GLY A 88 -0.24 -10.75 17.53
C GLY A 88 -0.53 -10.21 16.13
N VAL A 89 0.43 -9.55 15.47
CA VAL A 89 0.30 -9.12 14.07
C VAL A 89 0.23 -10.34 13.15
N LYS A 90 -0.75 -10.38 12.26
CA LYS A 90 -1.02 -11.55 11.41
C LYS A 90 -0.66 -11.34 9.95
N GLN A 91 -0.51 -10.09 9.52
CA GLN A 91 -0.22 -9.76 8.12
C GLN A 91 0.81 -8.64 8.00
N VAL A 92 1.47 -8.59 6.86
CA VAL A 92 2.54 -7.64 6.56
C VAL A 92 2.48 -7.19 5.11
N LEU A 93 3.03 -6.02 4.81
CA LEU A 93 3.28 -5.57 3.44
C LEU A 93 4.79 -5.49 3.19
N ILE A 94 5.29 -6.35 2.29
CA ILE A 94 6.71 -6.42 1.96
C ILE A 94 6.98 -5.61 0.69
N ILE A 95 7.81 -4.58 0.83
CA ILE A 95 8.11 -3.61 -0.23
C ILE A 95 9.63 -3.45 -0.43
N GLY A 96 10.05 -2.91 -1.57
CA GLY A 96 11.45 -2.58 -1.82
C GLY A 96 11.94 -1.43 -0.94
N GLY A 97 11.15 -0.37 -0.87
CA GLY A 97 11.51 0.89 -0.23
C GLY A 97 12.04 1.91 -1.24
N GLY A 98 11.79 3.20 -0.96
CA GLY A 98 12.09 4.33 -1.85
C GLY A 98 13.45 5.01 -1.60
N ARG A 99 14.47 4.27 -1.17
CA ARG A 99 15.82 4.81 -0.86
C ARG A 99 16.90 3.84 -1.30
N GLU A 100 18.15 4.31 -1.29
CA GLU A 100 19.30 3.43 -1.41
C GLU A 100 19.34 2.41 -0.27
N PRO A 101 19.78 1.17 -0.51
CA PRO A 101 19.89 0.15 0.51
C PRO A 101 20.86 0.58 1.64
N VAL A 102 20.41 0.43 2.89
CA VAL A 102 21.27 0.67 4.07
C VAL A 102 22.03 -0.58 4.52
N GLY A 103 21.69 -1.73 3.97
CA GLY A 103 22.28 -3.03 4.31
C GLY A 103 22.28 -3.99 3.12
N LYS A 104 22.19 -5.28 3.40
CA LYS A 104 22.30 -6.32 2.38
C LYS A 104 21.05 -6.53 1.51
N PHE A 105 19.90 -6.00 1.90
CA PHE A 105 18.65 -6.19 1.19
C PHE A 105 18.37 -4.99 0.29
N ASP A 106 18.32 -5.21 -1.01
CA ASP A 106 18.01 -4.19 -2.02
C ASP A 106 16.63 -4.34 -2.67
N SER A 107 15.99 -5.50 -2.49
CA SER A 107 14.68 -5.80 -3.04
C SER A 107 13.77 -6.56 -2.09
N SER A 108 12.45 -6.35 -2.24
CA SER A 108 11.44 -7.09 -1.48
C SER A 108 11.53 -8.61 -1.70
N PHE A 109 11.99 -9.04 -2.86
CA PHE A 109 12.15 -10.46 -3.17
C PHE A 109 13.16 -11.14 -2.24
N GLN A 110 14.27 -10.47 -1.91
CA GLN A 110 15.25 -11.01 -0.95
C GLN A 110 14.66 -11.19 0.45
N LEU A 111 13.73 -10.33 0.89
CA LEU A 111 13.03 -10.53 2.15
C LEU A 111 12.11 -11.75 2.10
N LEU A 112 11.40 -11.93 0.98
CA LEU A 112 10.50 -13.08 0.78
C LEU A 112 11.26 -14.40 0.78
N GLU A 113 12.44 -14.47 0.13
CA GLU A 113 13.27 -15.65 0.07
C GLU A 113 13.84 -16.11 1.43
N THR A 114 13.85 -15.22 2.45
CA THR A 114 14.32 -15.60 3.79
C THR A 114 13.45 -16.66 4.46
N GLY A 115 12.17 -16.76 4.08
CA GLY A 115 11.20 -17.64 4.71
C GLY A 115 10.79 -17.23 6.14
N TYR A 116 11.24 -16.08 6.66
CA TYR A 116 10.98 -15.67 8.05
C TYR A 116 9.54 -15.22 8.30
N PHE A 117 8.79 -14.91 7.25
CA PHE A 117 7.38 -14.48 7.33
C PHE A 117 6.39 -15.67 7.37
N ASP A 118 6.89 -16.88 7.64
CA ASP A 118 6.04 -18.07 7.79
C ASP A 118 4.86 -17.82 8.73
N LYS A 119 3.68 -18.33 8.34
CA LYS A 119 2.38 -18.15 9.04
C LYS A 119 1.85 -16.72 9.10
N MET A 120 2.41 -15.78 8.33
CA MET A 120 1.84 -14.44 8.15
C MET A 120 1.19 -14.34 6.77
N THR A 121 0.11 -13.57 6.69
CA THR A 121 -0.47 -13.17 5.40
C THR A 121 0.42 -12.10 4.78
N ILE A 122 0.86 -12.31 3.54
CA ILE A 122 1.86 -11.48 2.87
C ILE A 122 1.23 -10.67 1.75
N GLY A 123 1.25 -9.35 1.90
CA GLY A 123 1.02 -8.40 0.82
C GLY A 123 2.33 -8.02 0.14
N ILE A 124 2.29 -7.78 -1.16
CA ILE A 124 3.40 -7.24 -1.95
C ILE A 124 2.99 -5.99 -2.71
N ALA A 125 3.95 -5.11 -3.04
CA ALA A 125 3.67 -3.91 -3.81
C ALA A 125 3.47 -4.21 -5.31
N GLY A 126 2.44 -3.58 -5.89
CA GLY A 126 2.17 -3.54 -7.33
C GLY A 126 2.27 -2.12 -7.89
N HIS A 127 2.69 -1.99 -9.14
CA HIS A 127 2.95 -0.70 -9.79
C HIS A 127 2.20 -0.62 -11.14
N PRO A 128 0.89 -0.37 -11.15
CA PRO A 128 0.10 -0.30 -12.38
C PRO A 128 0.57 0.77 -13.38
N GLU A 129 1.11 1.89 -12.89
CA GLU A 129 1.66 2.96 -13.75
C GLU A 129 3.19 2.91 -13.88
N GLY A 130 3.81 1.79 -13.52
CA GLY A 130 5.26 1.68 -13.51
C GLY A 130 5.91 2.31 -12.27
N SER A 131 7.22 2.46 -12.31
CA SER A 131 8.04 3.09 -11.26
C SER A 131 9.02 4.06 -11.91
N PRO A 132 9.37 5.19 -11.26
CA PRO A 132 10.36 6.10 -11.80
C PRO A 132 11.77 5.48 -11.86
N ASP A 133 12.04 4.53 -10.98
CA ASP A 133 13.39 4.01 -10.72
C ASP A 133 13.63 2.61 -11.28
N ILE A 134 12.59 1.96 -11.83
CA ILE A 134 12.65 0.57 -12.30
C ILE A 134 11.99 0.47 -13.67
N SER A 135 12.63 -0.20 -14.62
CA SER A 135 12.05 -0.42 -15.96
C SER A 135 10.81 -1.32 -15.89
N ASP A 136 9.90 -1.18 -16.85
CA ASP A 136 8.68 -2.00 -16.91
C ASP A 136 9.02 -3.50 -16.99
N SER A 137 10.05 -3.87 -17.75
CA SER A 137 10.51 -5.25 -17.85
C SER A 137 11.04 -5.81 -16.54
N ASP A 138 11.74 -4.99 -15.73
CA ASP A 138 12.22 -5.39 -14.42
C ASP A 138 11.08 -5.45 -13.40
N LEU A 139 10.07 -4.58 -13.51
CA LEU A 139 8.86 -4.66 -12.71
C LEU A 139 8.07 -5.94 -12.97
N GLU A 140 7.90 -6.33 -14.24
CA GLU A 140 7.25 -7.59 -14.62
C GLU A 140 8.01 -8.80 -14.06
N LYS A 141 9.34 -8.82 -14.21
CA LYS A 141 10.20 -9.86 -13.67
C LYS A 141 10.12 -9.92 -12.15
N ALA A 142 10.19 -8.79 -11.47
CA ALA A 142 10.07 -8.71 -10.03
C ALA A 142 8.70 -9.20 -9.56
N MET A 143 7.62 -8.83 -10.25
CA MET A 143 6.28 -9.31 -9.94
C MET A 143 6.16 -10.82 -10.10
N LYS A 144 6.68 -11.39 -11.20
CA LYS A 144 6.71 -12.82 -11.45
C LYS A 144 7.42 -13.58 -10.32
N ASN A 145 8.54 -13.07 -9.83
CA ASN A 145 9.32 -13.68 -8.76
C ASN A 145 8.61 -13.59 -7.40
N LYS A 146 7.92 -12.50 -7.11
CA LYS A 146 7.25 -12.25 -5.82
C LYS A 146 5.89 -12.93 -5.69
N LYS A 147 5.15 -13.08 -6.79
CA LYS A 147 3.79 -13.65 -6.77
C LYS A 147 3.65 -14.97 -6.03
N PRO A 148 4.59 -15.95 -6.14
CA PRO A 148 4.47 -17.23 -5.42
C PRO A 148 4.44 -17.10 -3.90
N TYR A 149 4.88 -15.97 -3.35
CA TYR A 149 4.92 -15.70 -1.91
C TYR A 149 3.75 -14.85 -1.43
N ALA A 150 2.96 -14.29 -2.35
CA ALA A 150 1.98 -13.27 -2.04
C ALA A 150 0.57 -13.84 -1.87
N ASP A 151 -0.10 -13.44 -0.81
CA ASP A 151 -1.52 -13.67 -0.61
C ASP A 151 -2.36 -12.57 -1.29
N TYR A 152 -1.82 -11.36 -1.42
CA TYR A 152 -2.46 -10.23 -2.10
C TYR A 152 -1.45 -9.19 -2.57
N ILE A 153 -1.89 -8.28 -3.43
CA ILE A 153 -1.10 -7.17 -3.96
C ILE A 153 -1.71 -5.84 -3.49
N VAL A 154 -0.87 -4.88 -3.12
CA VAL A 154 -1.28 -3.50 -2.82
C VAL A 154 -0.69 -2.59 -3.89
N THR A 155 -1.54 -1.82 -4.59
CA THR A 155 -1.04 -0.89 -5.61
C THR A 155 -0.48 0.38 -4.98
N GLN A 156 0.45 1.05 -5.69
CA GLN A 156 0.67 2.47 -5.44
C GLN A 156 -0.68 3.20 -5.53
N TRP A 157 -0.81 4.38 -4.90
CA TRP A 157 -2.03 5.15 -5.07
C TRP A 157 -2.11 5.74 -6.49
N LEU A 158 -3.32 5.75 -7.04
CA LEU A 158 -3.60 6.10 -8.42
C LEU A 158 -4.90 6.89 -8.50
N LEU A 159 -5.02 7.74 -9.53
CA LEU A 159 -6.23 8.50 -9.84
C LEU A 159 -6.83 8.10 -11.18
N ASP A 160 -6.02 7.59 -12.09
CA ASP A 160 -6.50 7.08 -13.37
C ASP A 160 -6.95 5.63 -13.21
N PRO A 161 -8.23 5.30 -13.46
CA PRO A 161 -8.75 3.94 -13.30
C PRO A 161 -8.24 2.97 -14.38
N GLU A 162 -7.87 3.42 -15.56
CA GLU A 162 -7.52 2.54 -16.69
C GLU A 162 -6.31 1.64 -16.38
N PRO A 163 -5.16 2.16 -15.90
CA PRO A 163 -4.04 1.31 -15.51
C PRO A 163 -4.38 0.35 -14.38
N ILE A 164 -5.28 0.74 -13.47
CA ILE A 164 -5.72 -0.11 -12.35
C ILE A 164 -6.50 -1.30 -12.89
N ILE A 165 -7.49 -1.05 -13.77
CA ILE A 165 -8.34 -2.09 -14.35
C ILE A 165 -7.51 -3.10 -15.14
N ASP A 166 -6.60 -2.60 -15.99
CA ASP A 166 -5.68 -3.45 -16.78
C ASP A 166 -4.78 -4.29 -15.85
N PHE A 167 -4.22 -3.66 -14.81
CA PHE A 167 -3.37 -4.35 -13.84
C PHE A 167 -4.12 -5.46 -13.11
N ILE A 168 -5.32 -5.17 -12.57
CA ILE A 168 -6.14 -6.14 -11.83
C ILE A 168 -6.50 -7.34 -12.71
N SER A 169 -6.85 -7.10 -13.97
CA SER A 169 -7.24 -8.17 -14.91
C SER A 169 -6.15 -9.24 -15.12
N LYS A 170 -4.90 -8.90 -14.85
CA LYS A 170 -3.72 -9.76 -15.01
C LYS A 170 -3.29 -10.46 -13.72
N GLN A 171 -3.99 -10.21 -12.59
CA GLN A 171 -3.62 -10.79 -11.31
C GLN A 171 -4.46 -12.01 -10.98
N SER A 172 -3.83 -12.99 -10.30
CA SER A 172 -4.47 -14.22 -9.81
C SER A 172 -4.76 -14.19 -8.31
N VAL A 173 -4.31 -13.14 -7.62
CA VAL A 173 -4.55 -12.91 -6.18
C VAL A 173 -5.31 -11.60 -5.99
N PRO A 174 -5.98 -11.39 -4.84
CA PRO A 174 -6.67 -10.15 -4.54
C PRO A 174 -5.78 -8.92 -4.68
N VAL A 175 -6.35 -7.81 -5.15
CA VAL A 175 -5.64 -6.54 -5.29
C VAL A 175 -6.32 -5.48 -4.43
N HIS A 176 -5.57 -4.90 -3.51
CA HIS A 176 -5.96 -3.74 -2.74
C HIS A 176 -5.50 -2.48 -3.48
N VAL A 177 -6.46 -1.67 -3.89
CA VAL A 177 -6.19 -0.47 -4.68
C VAL A 177 -5.87 0.70 -3.76
N GLY A 178 -4.69 1.28 -3.92
CA GLY A 178 -4.31 2.51 -3.23
C GLY A 178 -5.05 3.71 -3.83
N ILE A 179 -5.75 4.47 -2.99
CA ILE A 179 -6.35 5.75 -3.35
C ILE A 179 -5.90 6.82 -2.36
N THR A 180 -5.85 8.05 -2.81
CA THR A 180 -5.55 9.16 -1.89
C THR A 180 -6.78 9.54 -1.09
N GLY A 181 -6.58 9.87 0.19
CA GLY A 181 -7.56 10.63 0.95
C GLY A 181 -7.71 12.07 0.41
N PRO A 182 -8.59 12.89 1.00
CA PRO A 182 -8.76 14.30 0.63
C PRO A 182 -7.48 15.08 0.94
N LEU A 183 -6.73 15.43 -0.10
CA LEU A 183 -5.47 16.19 -0.02
C LEU A 183 -5.55 17.47 -0.85
N LYS A 184 -4.74 18.46 -0.49
CA LYS A 184 -4.52 19.64 -1.35
C LYS A 184 -3.88 19.20 -2.67
N ILE A 185 -4.28 19.82 -3.77
CA ILE A 185 -3.77 19.49 -5.13
C ILE A 185 -2.25 19.58 -5.21
N SER A 186 -1.64 20.57 -4.55
CA SER A 186 -0.19 20.67 -4.49
C SER A 186 0.48 19.45 -3.84
N SER A 187 -0.15 18.88 -2.82
CA SER A 187 0.30 17.63 -2.18
C SER A 187 0.11 16.44 -3.10
N LEU A 188 -1.03 16.35 -3.79
CA LEU A 188 -1.28 15.28 -4.78
C LEU A 188 -0.23 15.28 -5.89
N ILE A 189 0.10 16.45 -6.45
CA ILE A 189 1.14 16.59 -7.48
C ILE A 189 2.50 16.15 -6.95
N LYS A 190 2.86 16.57 -5.73
CA LYS A 190 4.11 16.16 -5.09
C LYS A 190 4.19 14.63 -4.90
N PHE A 191 3.14 14.03 -4.39
CA PHE A 191 3.09 12.57 -4.18
C PHE A 191 3.08 11.81 -5.50
N ALA A 192 2.36 12.26 -6.53
CA ALA A 192 2.37 11.63 -7.86
C ALA A 192 3.78 11.55 -8.45
N ASN A 193 4.59 12.59 -8.25
CA ASN A 193 5.99 12.58 -8.69
C ASN A 193 6.84 11.60 -7.87
N ILE A 194 6.61 11.51 -6.55
CA ILE A 194 7.36 10.61 -5.66
C ILE A 194 7.09 9.14 -6.00
N VAL A 195 5.84 8.78 -6.23
CA VAL A 195 5.45 7.38 -6.52
C VAL A 195 5.51 7.02 -8.00
N GLY A 196 5.86 7.97 -8.88
CA GLY A 196 5.95 7.75 -10.31
C GLY A 196 4.63 7.58 -11.04
N ALA A 197 3.53 8.05 -10.44
CA ALA A 197 2.18 7.95 -11.01
C ALA A 197 1.97 9.00 -12.12
N LYS A 198 2.63 8.80 -13.28
CA LYS A 198 2.64 9.76 -14.41
C LYS A 198 1.27 9.97 -15.02
N ASN A 199 0.49 8.90 -15.22
CA ASN A 199 -0.86 8.99 -15.79
C ASN A 199 -1.81 9.68 -14.83
N SER A 200 -1.74 9.35 -13.54
CA SER A 200 -2.50 10.05 -12.48
C SER A 200 -2.15 11.53 -12.41
N LEU A 201 -0.89 11.91 -12.61
CA LEU A 201 -0.48 13.31 -12.71
C LEU A 201 -1.08 14.00 -13.95
N ASN A 202 -1.08 13.33 -15.09
CA ASN A 202 -1.70 13.85 -16.32
C ASN A 202 -3.23 13.96 -16.16
N PHE A 203 -3.85 12.97 -15.54
CA PHE A 203 -5.26 12.97 -15.19
C PHE A 203 -5.62 14.17 -14.31
N LEU A 204 -4.83 14.46 -13.27
CA LEU A 204 -4.99 15.65 -12.45
C LEU A 204 -4.90 16.94 -13.26
N LYS A 205 -3.86 17.06 -14.10
CA LYS A 205 -3.65 18.25 -14.93
C LYS A 205 -4.79 18.48 -15.93
N SER A 206 -5.27 17.43 -16.59
CA SER A 206 -6.33 17.51 -17.59
C SER A 206 -7.73 17.75 -17.01
N ASN A 207 -8.01 17.24 -15.82
CA ASN A 207 -9.33 17.39 -15.19
C ASN A 207 -9.40 18.59 -14.23
N PHE A 208 -8.27 19.11 -13.80
CA PHE A 208 -8.22 20.27 -12.93
C PHE A 208 -8.76 21.54 -13.60
N SER A 209 -8.40 21.77 -14.86
CA SER A 209 -8.95 22.89 -15.64
C SER A 209 -10.47 22.77 -15.79
N LYS A 210 -10.97 21.56 -16.05
CA LYS A 210 -12.43 21.30 -16.15
C LYS A 210 -13.15 21.51 -14.81
N ALA A 211 -12.56 21.07 -13.70
CA ALA A 211 -13.11 21.27 -12.38
C ALA A 211 -13.16 22.76 -11.99
N LEU A 212 -12.12 23.53 -12.32
CA LEU A 212 -12.10 24.97 -12.14
C LEU A 212 -13.16 25.69 -12.98
N ASP A 213 -13.40 25.23 -14.20
CA ASP A 213 -14.44 25.81 -15.07
C ASP A 213 -15.86 25.57 -14.53
N LEU A 214 -16.07 24.43 -13.84
CA LEU A 214 -17.34 24.13 -13.16
C LEU A 214 -17.57 25.00 -11.89
N LEU A 215 -16.50 25.51 -11.30
CA LEU A 215 -16.57 26.36 -10.09
C LEU A 215 -16.63 27.87 -10.40
N LYS A 216 -16.52 28.25 -11.66
CA LYS A 216 -16.70 29.66 -12.07
C LYS A 216 -18.18 30.02 -11.96
N PRO A 217 -18.53 31.13 -11.27
CA PRO A 217 -19.91 31.60 -11.27
C PRO A 217 -20.35 31.89 -12.71
N LYS A 218 -21.53 31.38 -13.07
CA LYS A 218 -22.20 31.73 -14.33
C LYS A 218 -22.76 33.11 -14.22
#